data_346baee783522fdf103d866878fe79e4
#
_entry.id   346baee783522fdf103d866878fe79e4
#
_cell.length_a   1.000
_cell.length_b   1.000
_cell.length_c   1.000
_cell.angle_alpha   90.00
_cell.angle_beta   90.00
_cell.angle_gamma   90.00
#
_symmetry.space_group_name_H-M   'P 1'
#
loop_
_entity.id
_entity.type
_entity.pdbx_description
1 polymer ?
#
loop_
_entity_poly.entity_id
_entity_poly.type
_entity_poly.pdbx_seq_one_letter_code
_entity_poly.pdbx_strand_id
1 'polypeptide(L)'
;MSVRKEEKISPETIEAFLADQKEKGRKASSLQNYRRTLLELYRYLPEDKCIREQTGSEWKVCLEKQGLQPATVNTRISIWNSFLRYLGRREWQMEDFEREKVKVQPRLSRTEYLRLLSAAKQLEKEKTYLLIKTLGGAGMRIQELPQLTVEAVTKGKVELEASVTGRKRVLRLPVGLREELLDYTHREGIKCGPVFGTAEGVPMARSNVNYFVGLVSRDARVDEEKVTPSCLWKMYRETCEEIQANVAVLIEQTYQNILEEEQRITGWRV
;
A
#
# COMPACT_ATOMS: atom_id res chain seq x y z
N MET A 1 27.12 17.23 33.34
CA MET A 1 27.23 16.05 32.48
C MET A 1 27.75 16.51 31.13
N SER A 2 28.95 16.07 30.71
CA SER A 2 29.54 16.47 29.42
C SER A 2 28.68 15.85 28.31
N VAL A 3 28.02 16.70 27.52
CA VAL A 3 27.29 16.26 26.31
C VAL A 3 28.35 15.70 25.35
N ARG A 4 28.33 14.40 25.11
CA ARG A 4 29.20 13.80 24.09
C ARG A 4 28.83 14.43 22.74
N LYS A 5 29.81 15.12 22.14
CA LYS A 5 29.65 15.81 20.82
C LYS A 5 29.59 14.87 19.64
N GLU A 6 29.83 13.58 19.87
CA GLU A 6 29.86 12.53 18.84
C GLU A 6 29.41 11.17 19.40
N GLU A 7 28.90 10.32 18.53
CA GLU A 7 28.45 8.96 18.87
C GLU A 7 28.95 7.98 17.81
N LYS A 8 29.70 6.95 18.23
CA LYS A 8 30.24 5.97 17.32
C LYS A 8 29.18 4.92 16.97
N ILE A 9 29.02 4.64 15.69
CA ILE A 9 28.09 3.63 15.18
C ILE A 9 28.86 2.41 14.71
N SER A 10 28.30 1.25 14.97
CA SER A 10 28.80 -0.03 14.45
C SER A 10 27.64 -0.84 13.82
N PRO A 11 27.93 -1.87 13.02
CA PRO A 11 26.93 -2.79 12.53
C PRO A 11 26.11 -3.43 13.66
N GLU A 12 26.73 -3.74 14.79
CA GLU A 12 26.08 -4.30 15.99
C GLU A 12 25.06 -3.33 16.58
N THR A 13 25.39 -2.01 16.60
CA THR A 13 24.47 -0.95 17.04
C THR A 13 23.23 -0.88 16.14
N ILE A 14 23.43 -1.06 14.83
CA ILE A 14 22.32 -1.08 13.85
C ILE A 14 21.45 -2.33 14.08
N GLU A 15 22.04 -3.49 14.27
CA GLU A 15 21.27 -4.72 14.52
C GLU A 15 20.51 -4.67 15.85
N ALA A 16 21.10 -4.10 16.91
CA ALA A 16 20.42 -3.89 18.19
C ALA A 16 19.20 -2.97 18.04
N PHE A 17 19.33 -1.89 17.28
CA PHE A 17 18.20 -1.03 16.94
C PHE A 17 17.09 -1.78 16.17
N LEU A 18 17.47 -2.61 15.19
CA LEU A 18 16.49 -3.38 14.41
C LEU A 18 15.78 -4.41 15.28
N ALA A 19 16.46 -5.01 16.26
CA ALA A 19 15.86 -5.91 17.24
C ALA A 19 14.82 -5.15 18.12
N ASP A 20 15.20 -3.98 18.66
CA ASP A 20 14.27 -3.11 19.40
C ASP A 20 13.03 -2.74 18.57
N GLN A 21 13.21 -2.38 17.30
CA GLN A 21 12.09 -2.08 16.41
C GLN A 21 11.21 -3.30 16.11
N LYS A 22 11.79 -4.49 16.07
CA LYS A 22 11.05 -5.76 15.92
C LYS A 22 10.20 -6.06 17.15
N GLU A 23 10.73 -5.87 18.34
CA GLU A 23 9.99 -6.01 19.62
C GLU A 23 8.83 -5.01 19.72
N LYS A 24 9.00 -3.80 19.18
CA LYS A 24 7.94 -2.79 19.04
C LYS A 24 6.91 -3.11 17.94
N GLY A 25 6.94 -4.29 17.35
CA GLY A 25 5.97 -4.76 16.36
C GLY A 25 6.18 -4.24 14.93
N ARG A 26 7.37 -3.73 14.58
CA ARG A 26 7.66 -3.33 13.20
C ARG A 26 7.71 -4.53 12.27
N LYS A 27 7.11 -4.37 11.09
CA LYS A 27 7.07 -5.43 10.06
C LYS A 27 8.42 -5.72 9.44
N ALA A 28 8.62 -6.97 9.03
CA ALA A 28 9.85 -7.42 8.38
C ALA A 28 10.26 -6.55 7.18
N SER A 29 9.32 -6.13 6.33
CA SER A 29 9.59 -5.24 5.18
C SER A 29 10.08 -3.85 5.60
N SER A 30 9.54 -3.30 6.70
CA SER A 30 10.02 -2.03 7.26
C SER A 30 11.40 -2.17 7.87
N LEU A 31 11.67 -3.27 8.57
CA LEU A 31 12.99 -3.57 9.14
C LEU A 31 14.05 -3.73 8.05
N GLN A 32 13.72 -4.37 6.92
CA GLN A 32 14.61 -4.44 5.76
C GLN A 32 14.94 -3.05 5.20
N ASN A 33 13.95 -2.17 5.10
CA ASN A 33 14.17 -0.79 4.65
C ASN A 33 15.05 -0.02 5.65
N TYR A 34 14.80 -0.18 6.95
CA TYR A 34 15.61 0.42 8.02
C TYR A 34 17.06 -0.06 7.92
N ARG A 35 17.27 -1.38 7.84
CA ARG A 35 18.60 -1.97 7.68
C ARG A 35 19.35 -1.40 6.48
N ARG A 36 18.70 -1.42 5.30
CA ARG A 36 19.30 -0.89 4.07
C ARG A 36 19.71 0.57 4.22
N THR A 37 18.82 1.40 4.74
CA THR A 37 19.05 2.84 4.92
C THR A 37 20.17 3.12 5.92
N LEU A 38 20.22 2.40 7.04
CA LEU A 38 21.25 2.61 8.06
C LEU A 38 22.62 2.06 7.61
N LEU A 39 22.66 0.98 6.81
CA LEU A 39 23.89 0.51 6.19
C LEU A 39 24.43 1.47 5.12
N GLU A 40 23.54 2.16 4.37
CA GLU A 40 23.93 3.24 3.44
C GLU A 40 24.52 4.42 4.22
N LEU A 41 23.88 4.84 5.31
CA LEU A 41 24.43 5.85 6.22
C LEU A 41 25.80 5.44 6.76
N TYR A 42 25.94 4.23 7.26
CA TYR A 42 27.21 3.71 7.80
C TYR A 42 28.34 3.73 6.77
N ARG A 43 28.04 3.45 5.49
CA ARG A 43 29.02 3.58 4.39
C ARG A 43 29.37 5.03 4.10
N TYR A 44 28.41 5.93 4.20
CA TYR A 44 28.59 7.37 4.01
C TYR A 44 29.50 8.00 5.09
N LEU A 45 29.40 7.50 6.34
CA LEU A 45 30.18 8.03 7.45
C LEU A 45 31.71 7.94 7.22
N PRO A 46 32.50 8.92 7.72
CA PRO A 46 33.96 8.86 7.73
C PRO A 46 34.52 7.57 8.35
N GLU A 47 35.84 7.39 8.30
CA GLU A 47 36.50 6.18 8.83
C GLU A 47 36.26 5.98 10.32
N ASP A 48 36.14 7.04 11.11
CA ASP A 48 35.87 7.00 12.55
C ASP A 48 34.48 6.42 12.89
N LYS A 49 33.58 6.34 11.89
CA LYS A 49 32.19 5.87 12.04
C LYS A 49 31.41 6.58 13.14
N CYS A 50 31.71 7.87 13.32
CA CYS A 50 31.06 8.73 14.31
C CYS A 50 29.99 9.60 13.64
N ILE A 51 28.84 9.72 14.32
CA ILE A 51 27.81 10.69 13.99
C ILE A 51 27.92 11.90 14.90
N ARG A 52 27.58 13.06 14.34
CA ARG A 52 27.61 14.36 15.01
C ARG A 52 26.32 15.11 14.70
N GLU A 53 26.11 16.23 15.35
CA GLU A 53 24.92 17.08 15.16
C GLU A 53 24.65 17.41 13.68
N GLN A 54 25.70 17.73 12.90
CA GLN A 54 25.58 18.10 11.47
C GLN A 54 25.46 16.90 10.52
N THR A 55 25.72 15.69 10.98
CA THR A 55 25.73 14.48 10.11
C THR A 55 24.42 14.29 9.37
N GLY A 56 23.28 14.56 10.00
CA GLY A 56 21.98 14.43 9.36
C GLY A 56 21.79 15.39 8.18
N SER A 57 22.13 16.66 8.36
CA SER A 57 22.02 17.70 7.32
C SER A 57 22.98 17.45 6.16
N GLU A 58 24.22 17.07 6.46
CA GLU A 58 25.23 16.72 5.45
C GLU A 58 24.81 15.49 4.63
N TRP A 59 24.28 14.48 5.29
CA TRP A 59 23.77 13.28 4.64
C TRP A 59 22.54 13.58 3.79
N LYS A 60 21.61 14.43 4.25
CA LYS A 60 20.49 14.92 3.45
C LYS A 60 20.94 15.54 2.14
N VAL A 61 21.89 16.49 2.20
CA VAL A 61 22.47 17.12 1.01
C VAL A 61 23.11 16.10 0.07
N CYS A 62 23.78 15.08 0.62
CA CYS A 62 24.36 14.02 -0.19
C CYS A 62 23.27 13.20 -0.93
N LEU A 63 22.17 12.86 -0.25
CA LEU A 63 21.04 12.15 -0.83
C LEU A 63 20.36 12.95 -1.95
N GLU A 64 20.23 14.25 -1.78
CA GLU A 64 19.68 15.18 -2.78
C GLU A 64 20.58 15.27 -4.02
N LYS A 65 21.91 15.38 -3.82
CA LYS A 65 22.89 15.36 -4.92
C LYS A 65 22.90 14.05 -5.70
N GLN A 66 22.51 12.93 -5.09
CA GLN A 66 22.31 11.66 -5.77
C GLN A 66 21.04 11.62 -6.63
N GLY A 67 20.26 12.71 -6.68
CA GLY A 67 19.03 12.80 -7.47
C GLY A 67 17.85 12.01 -6.92
N LEU A 68 17.87 11.66 -5.63
CA LEU A 68 16.75 10.95 -5.00
C LEU A 68 15.50 11.82 -4.92
N GLN A 69 14.34 11.20 -5.10
CA GLN A 69 13.07 11.91 -4.97
C GLN A 69 12.86 12.37 -3.51
N PRO A 70 12.24 13.56 -3.29
CA PRO A 70 12.01 14.13 -1.97
C PRO A 70 11.35 13.15 -0.98
N ALA A 71 10.34 12.39 -1.42
CA ALA A 71 9.69 11.35 -0.61
C ALA A 71 10.68 10.26 -0.12
N THR A 72 11.66 9.91 -0.93
CA THR A 72 12.71 8.94 -0.57
C THR A 72 13.67 9.55 0.46
N VAL A 73 14.09 10.80 0.26
CA VAL A 73 14.92 11.55 1.20
C VAL A 73 14.21 11.66 2.55
N ASN A 74 12.96 12.11 2.57
CA ASN A 74 12.13 12.23 3.77
C ASN A 74 11.99 10.90 4.51
N THR A 75 11.82 9.80 3.79
CA THR A 75 11.77 8.45 4.39
C THR A 75 13.08 8.11 5.07
N ARG A 76 14.23 8.39 4.46
CA ARG A 76 15.55 8.13 5.03
C ARG A 76 15.82 8.99 6.26
N ILE A 77 15.44 10.28 6.23
CA ILE A 77 15.53 11.17 7.39
C ILE A 77 14.60 10.70 8.53
N SER A 78 13.42 10.22 8.23
CA SER A 78 12.53 9.63 9.25
C SER A 78 13.16 8.40 9.94
N ILE A 79 13.88 7.56 9.17
CA ILE A 79 14.61 6.41 9.71
C ILE A 79 15.80 6.89 10.56
N TRP A 80 16.56 7.87 10.09
CA TRP A 80 17.62 8.54 10.85
C TRP A 80 17.11 9.06 12.18
N ASN A 81 16.03 9.85 12.19
CA ASN A 81 15.41 10.37 13.41
C ASN A 81 14.95 9.26 14.37
N SER A 82 14.48 8.13 13.83
CA SER A 82 14.09 6.96 14.62
C SER A 82 15.30 6.32 15.28
N PHE A 83 16.42 6.25 14.56
CA PHE A 83 17.69 5.72 15.07
C PHE A 83 18.31 6.64 16.13
N LEU A 84 18.31 7.96 15.93
CA LEU A 84 18.77 8.92 16.92
C LEU A 84 17.96 8.85 18.22
N ARG A 85 16.65 8.64 18.11
CA ARG A 85 15.78 8.46 19.28
C ARG A 85 16.16 7.22 20.07
N TYR A 86 16.52 6.15 19.41
CA TYR A 86 17.02 4.93 20.02
C TYR A 86 18.35 5.15 20.73
N LEU A 87 19.28 5.91 20.11
CA LEU A 87 20.57 6.27 20.70
C LEU A 87 20.49 7.32 21.83
N GLY A 88 19.31 7.87 22.09
CA GLY A 88 19.12 8.93 23.08
C GLY A 88 19.58 10.32 22.62
N ARG A 89 19.81 10.51 21.31
CA ARG A 89 20.30 11.76 20.68
C ARG A 89 19.16 12.53 19.99
N ARG A 90 18.11 12.82 20.75
CA ARG A 90 16.93 13.51 20.19
C ARG A 90 17.24 14.92 19.70
N GLU A 91 18.22 15.56 20.29
CA GLU A 91 18.70 16.90 19.95
C GLU A 91 19.29 17.02 18.53
N TRP A 92 19.72 15.89 17.93
CA TRP A 92 20.25 15.83 16.57
C TRP A 92 19.21 15.47 15.52
N GLN A 93 17.94 15.32 15.93
CA GLN A 93 16.86 15.02 15.01
C GLN A 93 16.61 16.19 14.06
N MET A 94 16.27 15.88 12.83
CA MET A 94 15.94 16.86 11.80
C MET A 94 14.42 17.04 11.74
N GLU A 95 13.97 18.28 11.76
CA GLU A 95 12.55 18.63 11.58
C GLU A 95 12.28 19.11 10.14
N ASP A 96 13.34 19.48 9.42
CA ASP A 96 13.23 20.02 8.07
C ASP A 96 13.11 18.92 7.02
N PHE A 97 11.86 18.56 6.70
CA PHE A 97 11.51 17.67 5.62
C PHE A 97 11.34 18.45 4.32
N GLU A 98 11.85 17.87 3.22
CA GLU A 98 11.60 18.44 1.90
C GLU A 98 10.10 18.52 1.61
N ARG A 99 9.66 19.68 1.10
CA ARG A 99 8.30 19.81 0.59
C ARG A 99 8.16 18.93 -0.64
N GLU A 100 7.45 17.82 -0.49
CA GLU A 100 7.08 17.01 -1.63
C GLU A 100 6.24 17.86 -2.58
N LYS A 101 6.73 18.07 -3.80
CA LYS A 101 5.82 18.43 -4.88
C LYS A 101 4.82 17.31 -4.95
N VAL A 102 3.56 17.61 -4.60
CA VAL A 102 2.47 16.62 -4.66
C VAL A 102 2.43 16.11 -6.11
N LYS A 103 3.12 15.00 -6.37
CA LYS A 103 2.92 14.28 -7.62
C LYS A 103 1.49 13.79 -7.56
N VAL A 104 0.62 14.46 -8.29
CA VAL A 104 -0.75 13.97 -8.49
C VAL A 104 -0.59 12.56 -9.08
N GLN A 105 -0.87 11.55 -8.27
CA GLN A 105 -0.81 10.17 -8.77
C GLN A 105 -1.79 10.03 -9.93
N PRO A 106 -1.38 9.39 -11.03
CA PRO A 106 -2.26 9.16 -12.15
C PRO A 106 -3.56 8.53 -11.67
N ARG A 107 -4.69 9.07 -12.14
CA ARG A 107 -6.02 8.56 -11.79
C ARG A 107 -6.50 7.64 -12.88
N LEU A 108 -6.81 6.40 -12.52
CA LEU A 108 -7.48 5.43 -13.39
C LEU A 108 -8.99 5.65 -13.32
N SER A 109 -9.62 5.90 -14.46
CA SER A 109 -11.08 6.02 -14.53
C SER A 109 -11.78 4.66 -14.58
N ARG A 110 -13.06 4.63 -14.25
CA ARG A 110 -13.88 3.41 -14.35
C ARG A 110 -13.93 2.87 -15.79
N THR A 111 -14.00 3.76 -16.78
CA THR A 111 -13.98 3.40 -18.22
C THR A 111 -12.65 2.76 -18.63
N GLU A 112 -11.52 3.32 -18.18
CA GLU A 112 -10.20 2.75 -18.43
C GLU A 112 -10.07 1.37 -17.79
N TYR A 113 -10.55 1.20 -16.55
CA TYR A 113 -10.58 -0.10 -15.86
C TYR A 113 -11.36 -1.16 -16.66
N LEU A 114 -12.54 -0.81 -17.20
CA LEU A 114 -13.33 -1.73 -18.02
C LEU A 114 -12.60 -2.11 -19.33
N ARG A 115 -11.87 -1.17 -19.94
CA ARG A 115 -11.03 -1.46 -21.11
C ARG A 115 -9.91 -2.43 -20.77
N LEU A 116 -9.27 -2.29 -19.60
CA LEU A 116 -8.24 -3.23 -19.13
C LEU A 116 -8.80 -4.65 -18.99
N LEU A 117 -9.99 -4.79 -18.37
CA LEU A 117 -10.65 -6.09 -18.24
C LEU A 117 -11.01 -6.69 -19.60
N SER A 118 -11.55 -5.87 -20.53
CA SER A 118 -11.91 -6.33 -21.88
C SER A 118 -10.68 -6.77 -22.67
N ALA A 119 -9.59 -6.00 -22.63
CA ALA A 119 -8.33 -6.35 -23.28
C ALA A 119 -7.74 -7.66 -22.71
N ALA A 120 -7.73 -7.81 -21.38
CA ALA A 120 -7.25 -9.03 -20.74
C ALA A 120 -8.06 -10.27 -21.18
N LYS A 121 -9.37 -10.11 -21.31
CA LYS A 121 -10.28 -11.19 -21.75
C LYS A 121 -10.08 -11.52 -23.23
N GLN A 122 -9.97 -10.52 -24.11
CA GLN A 122 -9.75 -10.71 -25.54
C GLN A 122 -8.40 -11.37 -25.85
N LEU A 123 -7.39 -11.10 -25.04
CA LEU A 123 -6.06 -11.69 -25.16
C LEU A 123 -5.90 -13.02 -24.41
N GLU A 124 -7.00 -13.57 -23.87
CA GLU A 124 -7.02 -14.80 -23.09
C GLU A 124 -6.04 -14.81 -21.91
N LYS A 125 -5.69 -13.61 -21.40
CA LYS A 125 -4.80 -13.44 -20.25
C LYS A 125 -5.59 -13.51 -18.92
N GLU A 126 -6.12 -14.68 -18.62
CA GLU A 126 -7.04 -14.89 -17.51
C GLU A 126 -6.43 -14.48 -16.16
N LYS A 127 -5.20 -14.89 -15.88
CA LYS A 127 -4.49 -14.48 -14.64
C LYS A 127 -4.43 -12.95 -14.50
N THR A 128 -4.14 -12.24 -15.58
CA THR A 128 -4.11 -10.76 -15.60
C THR A 128 -5.50 -10.19 -15.34
N TYR A 129 -6.53 -10.74 -16.02
CA TYR A 129 -7.92 -10.35 -15.80
C TYR A 129 -8.34 -10.48 -14.35
N LEU A 130 -8.09 -11.64 -13.73
CA LEU A 130 -8.45 -11.91 -12.35
C LEU A 130 -7.66 -11.05 -11.35
N LEU A 131 -6.37 -10.78 -11.61
CA LEU A 131 -5.57 -9.85 -10.81
C LEU A 131 -6.15 -8.43 -10.84
N ILE A 132 -6.44 -7.89 -12.03
CA ILE A 132 -7.02 -6.56 -12.20
C ILE A 132 -8.40 -6.50 -11.51
N LYS A 133 -9.23 -7.52 -11.69
CA LYS A 133 -10.57 -7.59 -11.09
C LYS A 133 -10.52 -7.72 -9.56
N THR A 134 -9.57 -8.46 -9.02
CA THR A 134 -9.36 -8.59 -7.58
C THR A 134 -8.91 -7.27 -6.95
N LEU A 135 -7.95 -6.57 -7.57
CA LEU A 135 -7.42 -5.32 -7.05
C LEU A 135 -8.41 -4.15 -7.22
N GLY A 136 -9.00 -4.00 -8.40
CA GLY A 136 -9.85 -2.88 -8.75
C GLY A 136 -11.35 -3.13 -8.57
N GLY A 137 -11.80 -4.37 -8.47
CA GLY A 137 -13.21 -4.73 -8.29
C GLY A 137 -13.57 -5.16 -6.88
N ALA A 138 -12.66 -5.82 -6.15
CA ALA A 138 -12.86 -6.19 -4.75
C ALA A 138 -12.08 -5.29 -3.77
N GLY A 139 -11.24 -4.38 -4.24
CA GLY A 139 -10.50 -3.45 -3.40
C GLY A 139 -9.43 -4.09 -2.54
N MET A 140 -8.84 -5.18 -3.00
CA MET A 140 -7.72 -5.82 -2.34
C MET A 140 -6.42 -5.08 -2.65
N ARG A 141 -5.58 -4.84 -1.64
CA ARG A 141 -4.25 -4.28 -1.85
C ARG A 141 -3.27 -5.36 -2.31
N ILE A 142 -2.27 -4.98 -3.10
CA ILE A 142 -1.22 -5.91 -3.54
C ILE A 142 -0.55 -6.67 -2.38
N GLN A 143 -0.43 -6.05 -1.20
CA GLN A 143 0.15 -6.66 -0.01
C GLN A 143 -0.76 -7.73 0.63
N GLU A 144 -2.04 -7.70 0.30
CA GLU A 144 -3.07 -8.58 0.83
C GLU A 144 -3.30 -9.81 -0.07
N LEU A 145 -2.80 -9.78 -1.32
CA LEU A 145 -2.94 -10.89 -2.28
C LEU A 145 -2.47 -12.26 -1.74
N PRO A 146 -1.41 -12.37 -0.92
CA PRO A 146 -1.03 -13.65 -0.32
C PRO A 146 -2.11 -14.27 0.56
N GLN A 147 -3.05 -13.47 1.09
CA GLN A 147 -4.15 -13.93 1.94
C GLN A 147 -5.38 -14.38 1.12
N LEU A 148 -5.38 -14.14 -0.20
CA LEU A 148 -6.38 -14.67 -1.12
C LEU A 148 -6.02 -16.11 -1.44
N THR A 149 -6.46 -17.02 -0.58
CA THR A 149 -6.22 -18.46 -0.72
C THR A 149 -7.46 -19.17 -1.26
N VAL A 150 -7.30 -20.39 -1.78
CA VAL A 150 -8.40 -21.21 -2.28
C VAL A 150 -9.46 -21.39 -1.19
N GLU A 151 -9.05 -21.61 0.06
CA GLU A 151 -9.93 -21.77 1.22
C GLU A 151 -10.73 -20.49 1.51
N ALA A 152 -10.09 -19.31 1.36
CA ALA A 152 -10.75 -18.02 1.55
C ALA A 152 -11.78 -17.76 0.43
N VAL A 153 -11.42 -18.08 -0.81
CA VAL A 153 -12.33 -17.97 -1.97
C VAL A 153 -13.52 -18.92 -1.81
N THR A 154 -13.29 -20.15 -1.38
CA THR A 154 -14.36 -21.14 -1.10
C THR A 154 -15.34 -20.61 -0.05
N LYS A 155 -14.84 -19.98 1.02
CA LYS A 155 -15.66 -19.33 2.06
C LYS A 155 -16.33 -18.04 1.58
N GLY A 156 -15.93 -17.46 0.45
CA GLY A 156 -16.43 -16.19 -0.07
C GLY A 156 -15.98 -14.96 0.74
N LYS A 157 -15.03 -15.12 1.66
CA LYS A 157 -14.49 -14.04 2.50
C LYS A 157 -13.01 -14.23 2.75
N VAL A 158 -12.27 -13.11 2.74
CA VAL A 158 -10.85 -13.06 3.05
C VAL A 158 -10.65 -12.28 4.34
N GLU A 159 -10.02 -12.89 5.33
CA GLU A 159 -9.63 -12.22 6.56
C GLU A 159 -8.30 -11.51 6.34
N LEU A 160 -8.32 -10.20 6.29
CA LEU A 160 -7.18 -9.36 5.99
C LEU A 160 -6.64 -8.75 7.27
N GLU A 161 -5.34 -8.93 7.51
CA GLU A 161 -4.66 -8.20 8.58
C GLU A 161 -4.20 -6.84 8.07
N ALA A 162 -4.73 -5.77 8.68
CA ALA A 162 -4.32 -4.42 8.35
C ALA A 162 -2.84 -4.21 8.68
N SER A 163 -2.09 -3.83 7.67
CA SER A 163 -0.63 -3.76 7.67
C SER A 163 -0.01 -2.82 8.72
N VAL A 164 -0.74 -1.82 9.21
CA VAL A 164 -0.19 -0.74 10.04
C VAL A 164 -0.83 -0.68 11.42
N THR A 165 -2.09 -1.08 11.55
CA THR A 165 -2.86 -0.88 12.80
C THR A 165 -3.22 -2.18 13.52
N GLY A 166 -2.84 -3.34 12.99
CA GLY A 166 -3.26 -4.65 13.53
C GLY A 166 -4.77 -4.91 13.45
N ARG A 167 -5.55 -3.98 12.89
CA ARG A 167 -7.00 -4.17 12.75
C ARG A 167 -7.26 -5.21 11.68
N LYS A 168 -7.94 -6.28 12.07
CA LYS A 168 -8.44 -7.28 11.13
C LYS A 168 -9.65 -6.69 10.40
N ARG A 169 -9.67 -6.82 9.08
CA ARG A 169 -10.85 -6.52 8.26
C ARG A 169 -11.25 -7.75 7.47
N VAL A 170 -12.54 -7.97 7.30
CA VAL A 170 -13.05 -9.03 6.45
C VAL A 170 -13.45 -8.43 5.11
N LEU A 171 -12.85 -8.93 4.05
CA LEU A 171 -13.22 -8.61 2.68
C LEU A 171 -14.18 -9.70 2.18
N ARG A 172 -15.40 -9.31 1.82
CA ARG A 172 -16.35 -10.20 1.15
C ARG A 172 -16.09 -10.15 -0.34
N LEU A 173 -15.92 -11.31 -0.96
CA LEU A 173 -15.73 -11.40 -2.40
C LEU A 173 -17.08 -11.25 -3.11
N PRO A 174 -17.19 -10.40 -4.16
CA PRO A 174 -18.34 -10.39 -5.04
C PRO A 174 -18.58 -11.77 -5.63
N VAL A 175 -19.86 -12.20 -5.72
CA VAL A 175 -20.23 -13.56 -6.14
C VAL A 175 -19.57 -13.94 -7.47
N GLY A 176 -19.70 -13.11 -8.50
CA GLY A 176 -19.13 -13.42 -9.81
C GLY A 176 -17.59 -13.49 -9.81
N LEU A 177 -16.90 -12.69 -8.98
CA LEU A 177 -15.44 -12.81 -8.84
C LEU A 177 -15.05 -14.10 -8.11
N ARG A 178 -15.83 -14.49 -7.11
CA ARG A 178 -15.62 -15.75 -6.37
C ARG A 178 -15.71 -16.95 -7.31
N GLU A 179 -16.75 -17.01 -8.13
CA GLU A 179 -16.96 -18.08 -9.10
C GLU A 179 -15.81 -18.16 -10.11
N GLU A 180 -15.45 -17.04 -10.73
CA GLU A 180 -14.31 -16.97 -11.66
C GLU A 180 -12.99 -17.40 -11.03
N LEU A 181 -12.74 -17.05 -9.76
CA LEU A 181 -11.54 -17.47 -9.04
C LEU A 181 -11.55 -18.97 -8.74
N LEU A 182 -12.70 -19.56 -8.39
CA LEU A 182 -12.85 -21.01 -8.18
C LEU A 182 -12.61 -21.78 -9.48
N ASP A 183 -13.21 -21.34 -10.58
CA ASP A 183 -13.01 -21.94 -11.91
C ASP A 183 -11.55 -21.88 -12.34
N TYR A 184 -10.90 -20.73 -12.13
CA TYR A 184 -9.48 -20.56 -12.38
C TYR A 184 -8.64 -21.53 -11.56
N THR A 185 -8.86 -21.60 -10.24
CA THR A 185 -8.09 -22.50 -9.38
C THR A 185 -8.28 -23.98 -9.74
N HIS A 186 -9.49 -24.36 -10.15
CA HIS A 186 -9.78 -25.72 -10.61
C HIS A 186 -9.02 -26.05 -11.92
N ARG A 187 -9.04 -25.14 -12.91
CA ARG A 187 -8.32 -25.34 -14.19
C ARG A 187 -6.80 -25.38 -14.03
N GLU A 188 -6.26 -24.53 -13.16
CA GLU A 188 -4.83 -24.48 -12.87
C GLU A 188 -4.37 -25.57 -11.89
N GLY A 189 -5.30 -26.40 -11.37
CA GLY A 189 -4.98 -27.47 -10.43
C GLY A 189 -4.54 -26.98 -9.05
N ILE A 190 -4.87 -25.73 -8.67
CA ILE A 190 -4.52 -25.13 -7.37
C ILE A 190 -5.50 -25.64 -6.32
N LYS A 191 -5.09 -26.61 -5.52
CA LYS A 191 -5.97 -27.26 -4.51
C LYS A 191 -6.04 -26.52 -3.19
N CYS A 192 -4.98 -25.81 -2.79
CA CYS A 192 -4.88 -25.09 -1.51
C CYS A 192 -3.85 -23.96 -1.59
N GLY A 193 -3.89 -23.04 -0.62
CA GLY A 193 -2.94 -21.94 -0.53
C GLY A 193 -3.27 -20.77 -1.48
N PRO A 194 -2.29 -19.89 -1.78
CA PRO A 194 -2.52 -18.66 -2.53
C PRO A 194 -3.04 -18.90 -3.93
N VAL A 195 -4.13 -18.22 -4.33
CA VAL A 195 -4.70 -18.28 -5.69
C VAL A 195 -3.70 -17.81 -6.74
N PHE A 196 -2.97 -16.74 -6.42
CA PHE A 196 -1.91 -16.22 -7.27
C PHE A 196 -0.55 -16.57 -6.66
N GLY A 197 0.01 -17.68 -7.10
CA GLY A 197 1.28 -18.20 -6.59
C GLY A 197 2.11 -18.89 -7.66
N THR A 198 3.19 -19.52 -7.22
CA THR A 198 4.00 -20.46 -7.99
C THR A 198 3.44 -21.88 -7.82
N ALA A 199 3.94 -22.82 -8.63
CA ALA A 199 3.57 -24.22 -8.51
C ALA A 199 3.88 -24.82 -7.13
N GLU A 200 4.87 -24.28 -6.43
CA GLU A 200 5.26 -24.69 -5.07
C GLU A 200 4.40 -24.04 -3.97
N GLY A 201 3.34 -23.31 -4.32
CA GLY A 201 2.43 -22.65 -3.36
C GLY A 201 3.00 -21.38 -2.73
N VAL A 202 4.08 -20.80 -3.29
CA VAL A 202 4.64 -19.53 -2.83
C VAL A 202 3.83 -18.38 -3.41
N PRO A 203 3.38 -17.40 -2.60
CA PRO A 203 2.65 -16.24 -3.12
C PRO A 203 3.43 -15.48 -4.18
N MET A 204 2.75 -14.98 -5.19
CA MET A 204 3.35 -14.20 -6.27
C MET A 204 4.06 -12.96 -5.73
N ALA A 205 5.31 -12.74 -6.17
CA ALA A 205 6.07 -11.55 -5.82
C ALA A 205 5.40 -10.27 -6.36
N ARG A 206 5.54 -9.15 -5.64
CA ARG A 206 4.94 -7.86 -6.04
C ARG A 206 5.39 -7.38 -7.42
N SER A 207 6.66 -7.62 -7.77
CA SER A 207 7.18 -7.30 -9.10
C SER A 207 6.42 -8.03 -10.19
N ASN A 208 6.11 -9.31 -9.99
CA ASN A 208 5.36 -10.11 -10.94
C ASN A 208 3.89 -9.63 -11.02
N VAL A 209 3.27 -9.25 -9.89
CA VAL A 209 1.92 -8.65 -9.92
C VAL A 209 1.91 -7.38 -10.76
N ASN A 210 2.88 -6.47 -10.55
CA ASN A 210 3.01 -5.25 -11.34
C ASN A 210 3.19 -5.57 -12.85
N TYR A 211 4.04 -6.54 -13.16
CA TYR A 211 4.26 -6.98 -14.53
C TYR A 211 2.96 -7.50 -15.17
N PHE A 212 2.26 -8.44 -14.52
CA PHE A 212 1.02 -9.00 -15.06
C PHE A 212 -0.07 -7.95 -15.25
N VAL A 213 -0.24 -7.04 -14.29
CA VAL A 213 -1.22 -5.95 -14.37
C VAL A 213 -0.89 -5.02 -15.55
N GLY A 214 0.40 -4.73 -15.78
CA GLY A 214 0.86 -3.88 -16.89
C GLY A 214 0.73 -4.48 -18.29
N LEU A 215 0.63 -5.82 -18.41
CA LEU A 215 0.66 -6.54 -19.69
C LEU A 215 -0.39 -6.12 -20.72
N VAL A 216 -1.48 -5.52 -20.29
CA VAL A 216 -2.63 -5.17 -21.13
C VAL A 216 -2.83 -3.67 -21.32
N SER A 217 -1.90 -2.85 -20.81
CA SER A 217 -2.00 -1.39 -20.87
C SER A 217 -2.12 -0.86 -22.29
N ARG A 218 -1.27 -1.34 -23.21
CA ARG A 218 -1.24 -0.94 -24.62
C ARG A 218 -2.50 -1.36 -25.37
N ASP A 219 -2.91 -2.61 -25.23
CA ASP A 219 -4.10 -3.16 -25.89
C ASP A 219 -5.38 -2.49 -25.39
N ALA A 220 -5.43 -2.13 -24.10
CA ALA A 220 -6.52 -1.36 -23.50
C ALA A 220 -6.46 0.14 -23.83
N ARG A 221 -5.40 0.63 -24.47
CA ARG A 221 -5.14 2.06 -24.72
C ARG A 221 -5.24 2.88 -23.42
N VAL A 222 -4.58 2.40 -22.38
CA VAL A 222 -4.48 3.06 -21.06
C VAL A 222 -3.01 3.33 -20.77
N ASP A 223 -2.72 4.53 -20.31
CA ASP A 223 -1.38 4.95 -19.94
C ASP A 223 -0.78 4.00 -18.89
N GLU A 224 0.45 3.52 -19.12
CA GLU A 224 1.14 2.56 -18.25
C GLU A 224 1.28 3.07 -16.81
N GLU A 225 1.44 4.38 -16.60
CA GLU A 225 1.53 4.98 -15.27
C GLU A 225 0.23 4.81 -14.46
N LYS A 226 -0.91 4.68 -15.14
CA LYS A 226 -2.24 4.44 -14.53
C LYS A 226 -2.49 2.96 -14.24
N VAL A 227 -1.77 2.05 -14.91
CA VAL A 227 -2.03 0.61 -14.83
C VAL A 227 -1.16 -0.01 -13.74
N THR A 228 -1.39 0.41 -12.51
CA THR A 228 -0.69 -0.08 -11.32
C THR A 228 -1.67 -0.61 -10.28
N PRO A 229 -1.26 -1.57 -9.43
CA PRO A 229 -2.09 -2.03 -8.32
C PRO A 229 -2.58 -0.90 -7.40
N SER A 230 -1.78 0.14 -7.23
CA SER A 230 -2.14 1.31 -6.42
C SER A 230 -3.24 2.14 -7.07
N CYS A 231 -3.19 2.36 -8.40
CA CYS A 231 -4.22 3.08 -9.13
C CYS A 231 -5.53 2.29 -9.18
N LEU A 232 -5.47 0.97 -9.36
CA LEU A 232 -6.64 0.08 -9.31
C LEU A 232 -7.34 0.15 -7.94
N TRP A 233 -6.57 0.04 -6.86
CA TRP A 233 -7.12 0.14 -5.50
C TRP A 233 -7.69 1.54 -5.21
N LYS A 234 -7.02 2.60 -5.67
CA LYS A 234 -7.49 3.98 -5.51
C LYS A 234 -8.81 4.20 -6.23
N MET A 235 -8.92 3.74 -7.49
CA MET A 235 -10.15 3.79 -8.27
C MET A 235 -11.30 3.09 -7.54
N TYR A 236 -11.07 1.87 -7.02
CA TYR A 236 -12.06 1.15 -6.23
C TYR A 236 -12.54 1.97 -5.01
N ARG A 237 -11.61 2.54 -4.24
CA ARG A 237 -11.93 3.34 -3.06
C ARG A 237 -12.75 4.57 -3.41
N GLU A 238 -12.34 5.31 -4.45
CA GLU A 238 -13.07 6.48 -4.93
C GLU A 238 -14.49 6.10 -5.39
N THR A 239 -14.65 5.00 -6.11
CA THR A 239 -15.97 4.49 -6.50
C THR A 239 -16.84 4.15 -5.28
N CYS A 240 -16.27 3.54 -4.24
CA CYS A 240 -17.01 3.27 -3.00
C CYS A 240 -17.41 4.56 -2.27
N GLU A 241 -16.53 5.54 -2.20
CA GLU A 241 -16.78 6.85 -1.60
C GLU A 241 -17.90 7.59 -2.35
N GLU A 242 -17.89 7.57 -3.69
CA GLU A 242 -18.96 8.14 -4.54
C GLU A 242 -20.31 7.44 -4.31
N ILE A 243 -20.33 6.10 -4.23
CA ILE A 243 -21.55 5.34 -3.94
C ILE A 243 -22.09 5.69 -2.56
N GLN A 244 -21.22 5.76 -1.54
CA GLN A 244 -21.63 6.10 -0.19
C GLN A 244 -22.22 7.52 -0.11
N ALA A 245 -21.62 8.48 -0.78
CA ALA A 245 -22.13 9.85 -0.87
C ALA A 245 -23.52 9.89 -1.53
N ASN A 246 -23.70 9.18 -2.64
CA ASN A 246 -25.00 9.12 -3.34
C ASN A 246 -26.08 8.45 -2.46
N VAL A 247 -25.74 7.38 -1.75
CA VAL A 247 -26.68 6.72 -0.82
C VAL A 247 -27.06 7.66 0.32
N ALA A 248 -26.13 8.43 0.87
CA ALA A 248 -26.41 9.39 1.93
C ALA A 248 -27.42 10.47 1.45
N VAL A 249 -27.22 11.02 0.24
CA VAL A 249 -28.14 11.98 -0.36
C VAL A 249 -29.54 11.37 -0.57
N LEU A 250 -29.60 10.12 -1.06
CA LEU A 250 -30.88 9.44 -1.26
C LEU A 250 -31.63 9.21 0.07
N ILE A 251 -30.91 8.84 1.13
CA ILE A 251 -31.50 8.66 2.46
C ILE A 251 -32.08 10.01 2.96
N GLU A 252 -31.29 11.10 2.83
CA GLU A 252 -31.73 12.43 3.26
C GLU A 252 -32.98 12.88 2.48
N GLN A 253 -32.98 12.75 1.16
CA GLN A 253 -34.13 13.08 0.33
C GLN A 253 -35.37 12.26 0.69
N THR A 254 -35.20 10.95 0.90
CA THR A 254 -36.32 10.09 1.29
C THR A 254 -36.87 10.48 2.65
N TYR A 255 -36.03 10.83 3.61
CA TYR A 255 -36.46 11.27 4.93
C TYR A 255 -37.20 12.62 4.88
N GLN A 256 -36.73 13.56 4.07
CA GLN A 256 -37.46 14.83 3.83
C GLN A 256 -38.84 14.58 3.26
N ASN A 257 -38.98 13.69 2.28
CA ASN A 257 -40.29 13.34 1.71
C ASN A 257 -41.25 12.75 2.77
N ILE A 258 -40.73 11.92 3.67
CA ILE A 258 -41.52 11.35 4.79
C ILE A 258 -42.02 12.48 5.71
N LEU A 259 -41.13 13.40 6.08
CA LEU A 259 -41.51 14.56 6.93
C LEU A 259 -42.58 15.45 6.28
N GLU A 260 -42.44 15.70 4.99
CA GLU A 260 -43.42 16.47 4.24
C GLU A 260 -44.79 15.76 4.17
N GLU A 261 -44.78 14.44 4.06
CA GLU A 261 -46.01 13.63 4.08
C GLU A 261 -46.67 13.67 5.47
N GLU A 262 -45.88 13.52 6.53
CA GLU A 262 -46.37 13.65 7.92
C GLU A 262 -46.99 15.02 8.17
N GLN A 263 -46.37 16.10 7.72
CA GLN A 263 -46.91 17.46 7.84
C GLN A 263 -48.25 17.61 7.09
N ARG A 264 -48.35 17.00 5.92
CA ARG A 264 -49.59 17.01 5.12
C ARG A 264 -50.74 16.28 5.81
N ILE A 265 -50.44 15.12 6.43
CA ILE A 265 -51.43 14.29 7.11
C ILE A 265 -51.87 14.94 8.44
N THR A 266 -50.94 15.47 9.21
CA THR A 266 -51.24 16.04 10.53
C THR A 266 -51.79 17.49 10.47
N GLY A 267 -51.64 18.17 9.33
CA GLY A 267 -52.05 19.57 9.18
C GLY A 267 -51.20 20.56 10.00
N TRP A 268 -50.10 20.06 10.62
CA TRP A 268 -49.20 20.86 11.45
C TRP A 268 -48.18 21.58 10.57
N ARG A 269 -48.34 22.89 10.41
CA ARG A 269 -47.31 23.75 9.81
C ARG A 269 -46.46 24.36 10.91
N VAL A 270 -45.16 24.17 10.82
CA VAL A 270 -44.14 24.84 11.65
C VAL A 270 -44.00 26.28 11.17
#